data_071fd0e9bd2eb7c4cd86110c66fb3789
#
_entry.id   071fd0e9bd2eb7c4cd86110c66fb3789
#
_cell.length_a   1.000
_cell.length_b   1.000
_cell.length_c   1.000
_cell.angle_alpha   90.00
_cell.angle_beta   90.00
_cell.angle_gamma   90.00
#
_symmetry.space_group_name_H-M   'P 1'
#
loop_
_entity.id
_entity.type
_entity.pdbx_description
1 polymer ?
#
loop_
_entity_poly.entity_id
_entity_poly.type
_entity_poly.pdbx_seq_one_letter_code
_entity_poly.pdbx_strand_id
1 'polypeptide(L)'
;ELPVVVNSGSGNQGMTVSLPVIEYAEYLKADHEKLIRALILSNLIAIYQKYRIGRLSAYCGAVSAAAGAGAGITYLYGGDEKQISDTIVNTLANVSGIICDGASASCAAKIASSVDAAIMGSILAREKTVFETGDGIVKDNLQKTIDGVVELARDGMKETDEVILHIMVDER
;
A
#
# COMPACT_ATOMS: atom_id res chain seq x y z
N GLU A 1 -13.46 -21.75 -7.22
CA GLU A 1 -12.92 -20.67 -6.37
C GLU A 1 -11.50 -21.05 -5.96
N LEU A 2 -10.57 -20.11 -6.00
CA LEU A 2 -9.19 -20.31 -5.56
C LEU A 2 -9.04 -19.81 -4.12
N PRO A 3 -8.22 -20.46 -3.27
CA PRO A 3 -7.95 -19.98 -1.93
C PRO A 3 -7.16 -18.67 -2.00
N VAL A 4 -7.51 -17.73 -1.14
CA VAL A 4 -6.84 -16.43 -1.02
C VAL A 4 -6.29 -16.26 0.38
N VAL A 5 -4.99 -15.99 0.47
CA VAL A 5 -4.34 -15.70 1.76
C VAL A 5 -4.69 -14.29 2.19
N VAL A 6 -5.12 -14.17 3.44
CA VAL A 6 -5.54 -12.90 4.05
C VAL A 6 -4.33 -12.18 4.64
N ASN A 7 -4.16 -10.90 4.31
CA ASN A 7 -3.28 -9.99 5.03
C ASN A 7 -4.12 -8.90 5.70
N SER A 8 -3.87 -8.63 6.97
CA SER A 8 -4.52 -7.56 7.74
C SER A 8 -6.06 -7.57 7.69
N GLY A 9 -6.66 -8.77 7.62
CA GLY A 9 -8.10 -8.98 7.64
C GLY A 9 -8.79 -8.93 6.26
N SER A 10 -8.04 -8.87 5.16
CA SER A 10 -8.60 -8.79 3.81
C SER A 10 -7.84 -9.64 2.80
N GLY A 11 -8.58 -10.44 2.00
CA GLY A 11 -8.02 -11.18 0.87
C GLY A 11 -7.49 -10.26 -0.23
N ASN A 12 -8.16 -9.13 -0.47
CA ASN A 12 -7.69 -8.10 -1.41
C ASN A 12 -6.31 -7.56 -1.01
N GLN A 13 -6.07 -7.33 0.28
CA GLN A 13 -4.75 -6.92 0.76
C GLN A 13 -3.73 -8.04 0.58
N GLY A 14 -4.09 -9.30 0.89
CA GLY A 14 -3.22 -10.45 0.66
C GLY A 14 -2.79 -10.61 -0.80
N MET A 15 -3.72 -10.46 -1.74
CA MET A 15 -3.40 -10.45 -3.17
C MET A 15 -2.52 -9.26 -3.56
N THR A 16 -2.81 -8.08 -3.05
CA THR A 16 -2.08 -6.84 -3.40
C THR A 16 -0.62 -6.86 -2.92
N VAL A 17 -0.34 -7.41 -1.72
CA VAL A 17 1.04 -7.52 -1.22
C VAL A 17 1.83 -8.63 -1.89
N SER A 18 1.17 -9.62 -2.50
CA SER A 18 1.84 -10.83 -2.96
C SER A 18 1.98 -10.89 -4.48
N LEU A 19 0.86 -10.75 -5.22
CA LEU A 19 0.85 -10.99 -6.66
C LEU A 19 1.81 -10.09 -7.44
N PRO A 20 1.84 -8.75 -7.24
CA PRO A 20 2.78 -7.91 -7.96
C PRO A 20 4.24 -8.28 -7.68
N VAL A 21 4.56 -8.68 -6.44
CA VAL A 21 5.92 -9.09 -6.06
C VAL A 21 6.29 -10.40 -6.74
N ILE A 22 5.37 -11.36 -6.81
CA ILE A 22 5.58 -12.65 -7.49
C ILE A 22 5.83 -12.44 -8.98
N GLU A 23 4.98 -11.66 -9.65
CA GLU A 23 5.11 -11.34 -11.08
C GLU A 23 6.46 -10.65 -11.40
N TYR A 24 6.88 -9.69 -10.58
CA TYR A 24 8.18 -9.04 -10.74
C TYR A 24 9.35 -9.98 -10.46
N ALA A 25 9.23 -10.88 -9.49
CA ALA A 25 10.26 -11.87 -9.22
C ALA A 25 10.42 -12.85 -10.38
N GLU A 26 9.31 -13.28 -10.99
CA GLU A 26 9.31 -14.12 -12.19
C GLU A 26 9.94 -13.39 -13.39
N TYR A 27 9.50 -12.15 -13.65
CA TYR A 27 10.05 -11.30 -14.70
C TYR A 27 11.57 -11.10 -14.57
N LEU A 28 12.05 -10.87 -13.35
CA LEU A 28 13.46 -10.64 -13.03
C LEU A 28 14.26 -11.95 -12.88
N LYS A 29 13.59 -13.11 -12.98
CA LYS A 29 14.19 -14.45 -12.74
C LYS A 29 14.90 -14.51 -11.39
N ALA A 30 14.29 -13.91 -10.37
CA ALA A 30 14.81 -13.96 -9.00
C ALA A 30 14.76 -15.41 -8.47
N ASP A 31 15.76 -15.77 -7.66
CA ASP A 31 15.73 -17.06 -6.98
C ASP A 31 14.66 -17.10 -5.87
N HIS A 32 14.38 -18.30 -5.39
CA HIS A 32 13.34 -18.53 -4.39
C HIS A 32 13.59 -17.78 -3.08
N GLU A 33 14.84 -17.69 -2.62
CA GLU A 33 15.17 -16.98 -1.39
C GLU A 33 14.89 -15.48 -1.53
N LYS A 34 15.29 -14.88 -2.64
CA LYS A 34 15.07 -13.46 -2.93
C LYS A 34 13.58 -13.15 -3.03
N LEU A 35 12.78 -14.03 -3.67
CA LEU A 35 11.31 -13.91 -3.71
C LEU A 35 10.73 -13.92 -2.29
N ILE A 36 11.09 -14.91 -1.46
CA ILE A 36 10.56 -14.99 -0.09
C ILE A 36 10.92 -13.76 0.74
N ARG A 37 12.13 -13.25 0.65
CA ARG A 37 12.55 -12.02 1.33
C ARG A 37 11.74 -10.80 0.87
N ALA A 38 11.50 -10.67 -0.43
CA ALA A 38 10.66 -9.61 -0.99
C ALA A 38 9.20 -9.69 -0.49
N LEU A 39 8.64 -10.90 -0.44
CA LEU A 39 7.29 -11.14 0.10
C LEU A 39 7.21 -10.84 1.60
N ILE A 40 8.21 -11.22 2.38
CA ILE A 40 8.28 -10.89 3.81
C ILE A 40 8.27 -9.37 3.99
N LEU A 41 9.15 -8.65 3.27
CA LEU A 41 9.22 -7.19 3.33
C LEU A 41 7.87 -6.55 2.98
N SER A 42 7.29 -6.94 1.85
CA SER A 42 5.99 -6.44 1.39
C SER A 42 4.89 -6.64 2.44
N ASN A 43 4.76 -7.87 2.97
CA ASN A 43 3.74 -8.20 3.95
C ASN A 43 3.94 -7.45 5.27
N LEU A 44 5.16 -7.35 5.78
CA LEU A 44 5.44 -6.65 7.04
C LEU A 44 5.17 -5.15 6.94
N ILE A 45 5.49 -4.49 5.83
CA ILE A 45 5.18 -3.08 5.59
C ILE A 45 3.67 -2.84 5.60
N ALA A 46 2.89 -3.69 4.94
CA ALA A 46 1.43 -3.59 4.94
C ALA A 46 0.83 -3.81 6.34
N ILE A 47 1.29 -4.84 7.05
CA ILE A 47 0.86 -5.15 8.42
C ILE A 47 1.19 -4.00 9.37
N TYR A 48 2.40 -3.45 9.29
CA TYR A 48 2.84 -2.33 10.13
C TYR A 48 1.93 -1.12 9.99
N GLN A 49 1.62 -0.71 8.76
CA GLN A 49 0.71 0.40 8.50
C GLN A 49 -0.71 0.08 9.00
N LYS A 50 -1.23 -1.09 8.63
CA LYS A 50 -2.62 -1.45 8.96
C LYS A 50 -2.84 -1.68 10.45
N TYR A 51 -1.87 -2.21 11.16
CA TYR A 51 -1.94 -2.34 12.63
C TYR A 51 -2.13 -0.97 13.31
N ARG A 52 -1.50 0.06 12.80
CA ARG A 52 -1.55 1.42 13.34
C ARG A 52 -2.80 2.20 12.91
N ILE A 53 -3.29 1.97 11.70
CA ILE A 53 -4.54 2.57 11.18
C ILE A 53 -5.76 1.97 11.92
N GLY A 54 -5.72 0.68 12.22
CA GLY A 54 -6.85 -0.05 12.79
C GLY A 54 -7.56 -0.93 11.75
N ARG A 55 -8.46 -1.77 12.23
CA ARG A 55 -9.15 -2.77 11.39
C ARG A 55 -10.19 -2.15 10.47
N LEU A 56 -10.93 -1.16 10.97
CA LEU A 56 -11.97 -0.45 10.25
C LEU A 56 -11.54 1.00 10.05
N SER A 57 -11.56 1.46 8.82
CA SER A 57 -11.26 2.83 8.44
C SER A 57 -11.71 3.03 6.99
N ALA A 58 -12.19 4.23 6.67
CA ALA A 58 -12.44 4.65 5.29
C ALA A 58 -11.15 4.69 4.44
N TYR A 59 -9.98 4.62 5.03
CA TYR A 59 -8.72 4.49 4.29
C TYR A 59 -8.60 3.11 3.66
N CYS A 60 -8.45 3.04 2.37
CA CYS A 60 -8.40 1.79 1.62
C CYS A 60 -7.13 0.98 1.94
N GLY A 61 -7.33 -0.24 2.45
CA GLY A 61 -6.22 -1.15 2.75
C GLY A 61 -5.38 -1.55 1.54
N ALA A 62 -5.90 -1.40 0.31
CA ALA A 62 -5.14 -1.62 -0.91
C ALA A 62 -3.95 -0.65 -1.03
N VAL A 63 -4.06 0.59 -0.51
CA VAL A 63 -2.96 1.57 -0.52
C VAL A 63 -1.80 1.10 0.34
N SER A 64 -2.06 0.70 1.60
CA SER A 64 -1.02 0.16 2.48
C SER A 64 -0.37 -1.11 1.93
N ALA A 65 -1.21 -1.97 1.33
CA ALA A 65 -0.75 -3.20 0.70
C ALA A 65 0.12 -2.93 -0.54
N ALA A 66 -0.28 -1.98 -1.38
CA ALA A 66 0.48 -1.58 -2.56
C ALA A 66 1.81 -0.92 -2.19
N ALA A 67 1.85 -0.07 -1.15
CA ALA A 67 3.11 0.48 -0.65
C ALA A 67 4.09 -0.62 -0.20
N GLY A 68 3.56 -1.69 0.43
CA GLY A 68 4.33 -2.90 0.72
C GLY A 68 4.83 -3.60 -0.53
N ALA A 69 3.95 -3.79 -1.53
CA ALA A 69 4.33 -4.42 -2.80
C ALA A 69 5.42 -3.62 -3.53
N GLY A 70 5.30 -2.30 -3.60
CA GLY A 70 6.33 -1.42 -4.15
C GLY A 70 7.69 -1.57 -3.47
N ALA A 71 7.70 -1.66 -2.14
CA ALA A 71 8.90 -1.94 -1.36
C ALA A 71 9.54 -3.29 -1.74
N GLY A 72 8.71 -4.34 -1.86
CA GLY A 72 9.15 -5.67 -2.32
C GLY A 72 9.72 -5.65 -3.74
N ILE A 73 9.08 -4.94 -4.66
CA ILE A 73 9.54 -4.75 -6.04
C ILE A 73 10.90 -4.04 -6.05
N THR A 74 11.04 -2.93 -5.30
CA THR A 74 12.31 -2.19 -5.21
C THR A 74 13.44 -3.09 -4.69
N TYR A 75 13.14 -3.91 -3.66
CA TYR A 75 14.08 -4.90 -3.16
C TYR A 75 14.49 -5.94 -4.23
N LEU A 76 13.56 -6.44 -5.04
CA LEU A 76 13.84 -7.37 -6.14
C LEU A 76 14.81 -6.77 -7.17
N TYR A 77 14.71 -5.49 -7.45
CA TYR A 77 15.65 -4.75 -8.30
C TYR A 77 17.01 -4.50 -7.65
N GLY A 78 17.21 -4.88 -6.39
CA GLY A 78 18.45 -4.65 -5.64
C GLY A 78 18.54 -3.26 -5.02
N GLY A 79 17.39 -2.59 -4.85
CA GLY A 79 17.32 -1.30 -4.18
C GLY A 79 17.78 -1.38 -2.72
N ASP A 80 18.44 -0.33 -2.27
CA ASP A 80 18.89 -0.17 -0.88
C ASP A 80 17.74 0.26 0.06
N GLU A 81 18.04 0.36 1.35
CA GLU A 81 17.07 0.77 2.38
C GLU A 81 16.45 2.15 2.08
N LYS A 82 17.27 3.08 1.56
CA LYS A 82 16.79 4.41 1.20
C LYS A 82 15.81 4.34 0.04
N GLN A 83 16.12 3.62 -1.03
CA GLN A 83 15.24 3.47 -2.19
C GLN A 83 13.94 2.74 -1.83
N ILE A 84 13.99 1.76 -0.94
CA ILE A 84 12.80 1.09 -0.41
C ILE A 84 11.93 2.10 0.38
N SER A 85 12.54 2.90 1.23
CA SER A 85 11.85 3.95 1.98
C SER A 85 11.23 5.01 1.07
N ASP A 86 11.98 5.48 0.08
CA ASP A 86 11.55 6.46 -0.92
C ASP A 86 10.37 5.92 -1.74
N THR A 87 10.38 4.62 -2.08
CA THR A 87 9.25 3.96 -2.76
C THR A 87 7.97 4.04 -1.94
N ILE A 88 8.04 3.78 -0.64
CA ILE A 88 6.87 3.85 0.25
C ILE A 88 6.37 5.30 0.34
N VAL A 89 7.26 6.26 0.51
CA VAL A 89 6.92 7.69 0.55
C VAL A 89 6.22 8.12 -0.74
N ASN A 90 6.81 7.81 -1.90
CA ASN A 90 6.26 8.14 -3.20
C ASN A 90 4.86 7.52 -3.42
N THR A 91 4.67 6.27 -2.99
CA THR A 91 3.37 5.59 -3.09
C THR A 91 2.32 6.27 -2.22
N LEU A 92 2.64 6.53 -0.95
CA LEU A 92 1.72 7.14 0.00
C LEU A 92 1.37 8.59 -0.37
N ALA A 93 2.34 9.36 -0.85
CA ALA A 93 2.09 10.72 -1.32
C ALA A 93 1.11 10.77 -2.50
N ASN A 94 1.12 9.74 -3.35
CA ASN A 94 0.30 9.68 -4.56
C ASN A 94 -1.15 9.24 -4.27
N VAL A 95 -1.37 8.15 -3.49
CA VAL A 95 -2.68 7.48 -3.45
C VAL A 95 -3.33 7.40 -2.07
N SER A 96 -2.87 8.14 -1.08
CA SER A 96 -3.46 8.12 0.28
C SER A 96 -4.89 8.64 0.38
N GLY A 97 -5.48 9.11 -0.72
CA GLY A 97 -6.88 9.55 -0.78
C GLY A 97 -7.88 8.50 -1.24
N ILE A 98 -7.46 7.28 -1.56
CA ILE A 98 -8.38 6.22 -1.98
C ILE A 98 -9.19 5.73 -0.77
N ILE A 99 -10.53 5.86 -0.87
CA ILE A 99 -11.45 5.44 0.19
C ILE A 99 -11.85 3.96 0.07
N CYS A 100 -12.15 3.35 1.23
CA CYS A 100 -12.74 2.04 1.35
C CYS A 100 -14.26 2.18 1.56
N ASP A 101 -15.04 1.73 0.61
CA ASP A 101 -16.50 1.76 0.58
C ASP A 101 -17.10 0.33 0.62
N GLY A 102 -16.41 -0.58 1.29
CA GLY A 102 -16.83 -1.99 1.41
C GLY A 102 -16.26 -2.88 0.30
N ALA A 103 -16.52 -4.18 0.43
CA ALA A 103 -16.07 -5.17 -0.54
C ALA A 103 -16.99 -5.17 -1.77
N SER A 104 -16.49 -4.71 -2.89
CA SER A 104 -17.25 -4.57 -4.13
C SER A 104 -16.37 -4.81 -5.37
N ALA A 105 -16.98 -4.87 -6.54
CA ALA A 105 -16.27 -5.04 -7.80
C ALA A 105 -15.28 -3.88 -8.08
N SER A 106 -15.57 -2.68 -7.57
CA SER A 106 -14.68 -1.51 -7.69
C SER A 106 -13.34 -1.71 -6.97
N CYS A 107 -13.23 -2.64 -6.02
CA CYS A 107 -11.97 -2.96 -5.36
C CYS A 107 -10.88 -3.39 -6.36
N ALA A 108 -11.24 -4.05 -7.46
CA ALA A 108 -10.28 -4.43 -8.50
C ALA A 108 -9.59 -3.19 -9.10
N ALA A 109 -10.37 -2.15 -9.40
CA ALA A 109 -9.82 -0.88 -9.92
C ALA A 109 -8.99 -0.14 -8.87
N LYS A 110 -9.44 -0.11 -7.60
CA LYS A 110 -8.69 0.51 -6.50
C LYS A 110 -7.34 -0.19 -6.27
N ILE A 111 -7.31 -1.52 -6.35
CA ILE A 111 -6.06 -2.30 -6.28
C ILE A 111 -5.16 -1.95 -7.46
N ALA A 112 -5.67 -1.97 -8.69
CA ALA A 112 -4.89 -1.65 -9.87
C ALA A 112 -4.26 -0.25 -9.77
N SER A 113 -5.04 0.78 -9.42
CA SER A 113 -4.54 2.15 -9.26
C SER A 113 -3.48 2.26 -8.14
N SER A 114 -3.67 1.53 -7.03
CA SER A 114 -2.71 1.53 -5.92
C SER A 114 -1.40 0.83 -6.29
N VAL A 115 -1.48 -0.28 -7.02
CA VAL A 115 -0.30 -1.03 -7.50
C VAL A 115 0.45 -0.22 -8.55
N ASP A 116 -0.25 0.44 -9.46
CA ASP A 116 0.35 1.34 -10.46
C ASP A 116 1.14 2.48 -9.79
N ALA A 117 0.55 3.12 -8.77
CA ALA A 117 1.25 4.12 -7.97
C ALA A 117 2.49 3.56 -7.25
N ALA A 118 2.44 2.31 -6.77
CA ALA A 118 3.56 1.67 -6.11
C ALA A 118 4.69 1.33 -7.10
N ILE A 119 4.35 0.88 -8.31
CA ILE A 119 5.32 0.65 -9.39
C ILE A 119 5.97 1.96 -9.79
N MET A 120 5.19 3.03 -9.99
CA MET A 120 5.71 4.38 -10.24
C MET A 120 6.64 4.83 -9.12
N GLY A 121 6.22 4.65 -7.86
CA GLY A 121 7.03 4.97 -6.68
C GLY A 121 8.38 4.25 -6.68
N SER A 122 8.38 2.96 -7.05
CA SER A 122 9.60 2.15 -7.18
C SER A 122 10.52 2.66 -8.31
N ILE A 123 9.96 3.02 -9.46
CA ILE A 123 10.73 3.59 -10.58
C ILE A 123 11.40 4.90 -10.15
N LEU A 124 10.63 5.83 -9.61
CA LEU A 124 11.12 7.12 -9.13
C LEU A 124 12.24 6.95 -8.09
N ALA A 125 12.03 6.10 -7.09
CA ALA A 125 13.01 5.87 -6.04
C ALA A 125 14.33 5.28 -6.58
N ARG A 126 14.27 4.37 -7.55
CA ARG A 126 15.46 3.81 -8.20
C ARG A 126 16.21 4.86 -9.04
N GLU A 127 15.48 5.84 -9.56
CA GLU A 127 16.05 7.01 -10.25
C GLU A 127 16.44 8.14 -9.27
N LYS A 128 16.44 7.86 -7.96
CA LYS A 128 16.79 8.80 -6.88
C LYS A 128 15.88 10.03 -6.82
N THR A 129 14.62 9.84 -7.22
CA THR A 129 13.57 10.84 -7.12
C THR A 129 12.59 10.45 -6.02
N VAL A 130 12.34 11.37 -5.10
CA VAL A 130 11.38 11.22 -4.01
C VAL A 130 10.68 12.55 -3.76
N PHE A 131 9.41 12.50 -3.37
CA PHE A 131 8.71 13.70 -2.90
C PHE A 131 9.36 14.22 -1.62
N GLU A 132 9.53 15.54 -1.55
CA GLU A 132 10.28 16.18 -0.48
C GLU A 132 9.37 16.59 0.71
N THR A 133 10.00 16.88 1.83
CA THR A 133 9.32 17.41 3.01
C THR A 133 8.57 18.70 2.65
N GLY A 134 7.25 18.69 2.89
CA GLY A 134 6.37 19.80 2.54
C GLY A 134 5.55 19.58 1.26
N ASP A 135 5.83 18.51 0.50
CA ASP A 135 4.96 18.04 -0.56
C ASP A 135 3.71 17.37 0.05
N GLY A 136 2.72 18.17 0.39
CA GLY A 136 1.51 17.71 1.03
C GLY A 136 1.77 17.04 2.39
N ILE A 137 1.44 15.75 2.49
CA ILE A 137 1.57 14.96 3.73
C ILE A 137 2.98 14.40 3.97
N VAL A 138 3.91 14.59 3.04
CA VAL A 138 5.29 14.08 3.16
C VAL A 138 6.05 14.81 4.25
N LYS A 139 6.73 14.04 5.10
CA LYS A 139 7.54 14.54 6.22
C LYS A 139 9.02 14.19 6.01
N ASP A 140 9.86 14.69 6.90
CA ASP A 140 11.33 14.58 6.87
C ASP A 140 11.89 13.15 6.91
N ASN A 141 11.05 12.16 7.22
CA ASN A 141 11.43 10.74 7.16
C ASN A 141 10.20 9.84 6.94
N LEU A 142 10.47 8.59 6.55
CA LEU A 142 9.44 7.58 6.29
C LEU A 142 8.50 7.40 7.49
N GLN A 143 9.06 7.29 8.71
CA GLN A 143 8.25 7.03 9.90
C GLN A 143 7.22 8.15 10.12
N LYS A 144 7.63 9.41 10.05
CA LYS A 144 6.73 10.56 10.22
C LYS A 144 5.72 10.69 9.07
N THR A 145 6.10 10.30 7.85
CA THR A 145 5.15 10.25 6.73
C THR A 145 4.07 9.19 6.99
N ILE A 146 4.46 7.99 7.44
CA ILE A 146 3.51 6.95 7.84
C ILE A 146 2.65 7.42 9.02
N ASP A 147 3.22 8.11 10.01
CA ASP A 147 2.49 8.65 11.15
C ASP A 147 1.39 9.62 10.71
N GLY A 148 1.69 10.51 9.77
CA GLY A 148 0.70 11.43 9.18
C GLY A 148 -0.40 10.69 8.41
N VAL A 149 -0.06 9.66 7.65
CA VAL A 149 -1.06 8.82 6.96
C VAL A 149 -1.94 8.06 7.97
N VAL A 150 -1.36 7.55 9.06
CA VAL A 150 -2.10 6.88 10.13
C VAL A 150 -3.07 7.84 10.82
N GLU A 151 -2.65 9.06 11.13
CA GLU A 151 -3.50 10.10 11.71
C GLU A 151 -4.65 10.45 10.77
N LEU A 152 -4.34 10.70 9.49
CA LEU A 152 -5.36 10.94 8.45
C LEU A 152 -6.36 9.78 8.37
N ALA A 153 -5.89 8.55 8.34
CA ALA A 153 -6.73 7.37 8.16
C ALA A 153 -7.60 7.06 9.39
N ARG A 154 -7.05 7.23 10.60
CA ARG A 154 -7.72 6.88 11.84
C ARG A 154 -8.62 8.01 12.36
N ASP A 155 -8.11 9.22 12.34
CA ASP A 155 -8.75 10.36 12.97
C ASP A 155 -9.43 11.27 11.91
N GLY A 156 -8.74 11.57 10.81
CA GLY A 156 -9.25 12.43 9.74
C GLY A 156 -10.39 11.81 8.91
N MET A 157 -10.36 10.48 8.70
CA MET A 157 -11.40 9.81 7.92
C MET A 157 -12.55 9.23 8.75
N LYS A 158 -12.68 9.55 10.03
CA LYS A 158 -13.73 9.02 10.89
C LYS A 158 -15.13 9.43 10.41
N GLU A 159 -15.33 10.72 10.14
CA GLU A 159 -16.59 11.22 9.59
C GLU A 159 -16.84 10.69 8.16
N THR A 160 -15.79 10.52 7.38
CA THR A 160 -15.86 9.91 6.04
C THR A 160 -16.42 8.50 6.10
N ASP A 161 -16.02 7.71 7.08
CA ASP A 161 -16.51 6.34 7.30
C ASP A 161 -18.01 6.34 7.62
N GLU A 162 -18.47 7.24 8.48
CA GLU A 162 -19.90 7.42 8.82
C GLU A 162 -20.72 7.82 7.59
N VAL A 163 -20.23 8.77 6.78
CA VAL A 163 -20.90 9.20 5.55
C VAL A 163 -21.00 8.06 4.54
N ILE A 164 -19.94 7.29 4.36
CA ILE A 164 -19.94 6.12 3.46
C ILE A 164 -20.99 5.10 3.92
N LEU A 165 -21.05 4.81 5.22
CA LEU A 165 -22.05 3.89 5.77
C LEU A 165 -23.49 4.37 5.52
N HIS A 166 -23.78 5.66 5.71
CA HIS A 166 -25.10 6.22 5.38
C HIS A 166 -25.44 6.04 3.91
N ILE A 167 -24.54 6.40 2.99
CA ILE A 167 -24.76 6.22 1.55
C ILE A 167 -25.06 4.75 1.22
N MET A 168 -24.33 3.80 1.81
CA MET A 168 -24.50 2.37 1.55
C MET A 168 -25.82 1.81 2.10
N VAL A 169 -26.39 2.42 3.15
CA VAL A 169 -27.63 1.96 3.79
C VAL A 169 -28.86 2.61 3.15
N ASP A 170 -28.77 3.88 2.73
CA ASP A 170 -29.88 4.65 2.19
C ASP A 170 -30.29 4.20 0.77
N GLU A 171 -29.44 3.48 0.04
CA GLU A 171 -29.71 2.94 -1.30
C GLU A 171 -30.44 1.57 -1.29
N ARG A 172 -30.93 1.11 -0.13
CA ARG A 172 -31.71 -0.12 0.00
C ARG A 172 -33.17 0.21 0.43
#